data_2d55ea352c787480ffee53dc5574af58
#
_entry.id   2d55ea352c787480ffee53dc5574af58
#
_cell.length_a   1.000
_cell.length_b   1.000
_cell.length_c   1.000
_cell.angle_alpha   90.00
_cell.angle_beta   90.00
_cell.angle_gamma   90.00
#
_symmetry.space_group_name_H-M   'P 1'
#
loop_
_entity.id
_entity.type
_entity.pdbx_description
1 polymer ?
#
loop_
_entity_poly.entity_id
_entity_poly.type
_entity_poly.pdbx_seq_one_letter_code
_entity_poly.pdbx_strand_id
1 'polypeptide(L)'
;MENIADKYLVKKFKDKEQVNNNFEVEQSNENKIIELEIDKLVEFRKQQPFSMYNETKKEEMKESIEKFGILTPIIVRPIENGRYEIIAGHNRVECSKELGKKTIPAKIISVDDDNAILIMIETNLCSRDEISPVEKGRAYKLKLEILKKIRQERLENSELEDNSLIREKQSIDELIEESNESKSQIYRFITLTNLNVELQRLVDSGEMAVSVGSEVSTLNETEQEILYSVLDDKQRKLKLSEIQKIKGLEEINYNSIANVLENKKAKVIKFTGKLNKKVANKYKDKFNNDNDFTNLIDKLLEEYFDKEVQSL
;
A
#
# COMPACT_ATOMS: atom_id res chain seq x y z
N MET A 1 -8.68 18.78 -23.68
CA MET A 1 -8.04 18.44 -22.38
C MET A 1 -6.73 17.76 -22.69
N GLU A 2 -5.62 18.36 -22.28
CA GLU A 2 -4.30 17.75 -22.46
C GLU A 2 -4.24 16.46 -21.65
N ASN A 3 -3.82 15.36 -22.28
CA ASN A 3 -3.71 14.05 -21.61
C ASN A 3 -2.62 14.12 -20.53
N ILE A 4 -2.88 13.64 -19.33
CA ILE A 4 -1.95 13.66 -18.19
C ILE A 4 -0.62 12.96 -18.55
N ALA A 5 -0.68 11.88 -19.36
CA ALA A 5 0.50 11.22 -19.90
C ALA A 5 1.32 12.16 -20.81
N ASP A 6 0.68 13.00 -21.61
CA ASP A 6 1.36 14.00 -22.44
C ASP A 6 2.01 15.09 -21.60
N LYS A 7 1.34 15.52 -20.51
CA LYS A 7 1.90 16.49 -19.56
C LYS A 7 3.13 15.95 -18.82
N TYR A 8 3.11 14.68 -18.42
CA TYR A 8 4.27 14.01 -17.81
C TYR A 8 5.42 13.86 -18.80
N LEU A 9 5.12 13.36 -20.01
CA LEU A 9 6.10 13.22 -21.07
C LEU A 9 6.73 14.58 -21.43
N VAL A 10 5.93 15.64 -21.59
CA VAL A 10 6.40 16.98 -21.91
C VAL A 10 7.27 17.57 -20.80
N LYS A 11 6.88 17.41 -19.51
CA LYS A 11 7.67 17.91 -18.37
C LYS A 11 9.01 17.21 -18.27
N LYS A 12 9.05 15.88 -18.39
CA LYS A 12 10.27 15.09 -18.17
C LYS A 12 11.23 15.11 -19.37
N PHE A 13 10.75 15.30 -20.58
CA PHE A 13 11.59 15.35 -21.79
C PHE A 13 12.03 16.76 -22.19
N LYS A 14 11.32 17.84 -21.80
CA LYS A 14 11.82 19.23 -21.98
C LYS A 14 13.09 19.50 -21.19
N ASP A 15 13.24 18.93 -19.99
CA ASP A 15 14.45 19.08 -19.18
C ASP A 15 15.68 18.34 -19.78
N LYS A 16 15.47 17.38 -20.71
CA LYS A 16 16.55 16.66 -21.40
C LYS A 16 17.10 17.38 -22.64
N GLU A 17 16.36 18.28 -23.27
CA GLU A 17 16.85 19.04 -24.45
C GLU A 17 18.03 19.97 -24.13
N GLN A 18 18.30 20.25 -22.87
CA GLN A 18 19.48 21.06 -22.47
C GLN A 18 20.78 20.27 -22.30
N VAL A 19 20.77 18.92 -22.39
CA VAL A 19 21.96 18.10 -22.05
C VAL A 19 22.57 17.33 -23.22
N ASN A 20 21.89 17.14 -24.37
CA ASN A 20 22.46 16.35 -25.48
C ASN A 20 22.27 16.99 -26.86
N ASN A 21 23.24 17.81 -27.26
CA ASN A 21 23.40 18.35 -28.63
C ASN A 21 23.96 17.35 -29.65
N ASN A 22 23.88 16.02 -29.42
CA ASN A 22 24.50 15.02 -30.33
C ASN A 22 23.62 13.81 -30.64
N PHE A 23 22.30 13.94 -30.62
CA PHE A 23 21.42 12.95 -31.23
C PHE A 23 20.52 13.63 -32.26
N GLU A 24 20.89 13.50 -33.54
CA GLU A 24 19.93 13.67 -34.62
C GLU A 24 18.90 12.55 -34.54
N VAL A 25 17.85 12.76 -33.74
CA VAL A 25 16.65 11.92 -33.75
C VAL A 25 15.76 12.46 -34.85
N GLU A 26 15.36 11.58 -35.75
CA GLU A 26 14.32 11.85 -36.74
C GLU A 26 13.03 12.32 -36.01
N GLN A 27 12.91 13.62 -35.80
CA GLN A 27 11.84 14.30 -35.07
C GLN A 27 10.46 14.20 -35.75
N SER A 28 10.27 13.41 -36.80
CA SER A 28 9.06 13.44 -37.61
C SER A 28 7.91 12.55 -37.14
N ASN A 29 8.07 11.66 -36.13
CA ASN A 29 7.02 10.69 -35.77
C ASN A 29 6.68 10.59 -34.27
N GLU A 30 7.35 11.28 -33.37
CA GLU A 30 7.25 11.04 -31.89
C GLU A 30 5.91 11.42 -31.25
N ASN A 31 4.97 12.05 -31.91
CA ASN A 31 3.66 12.41 -31.34
C ASN A 31 2.48 12.01 -32.20
N LYS A 32 2.68 11.22 -33.25
CA LYS A 32 1.61 10.82 -34.16
C LYS A 32 0.89 9.58 -33.62
N ILE A 33 -0.43 9.69 -33.50
CA ILE A 33 -1.29 8.52 -33.23
C ILE A 33 -1.44 7.77 -34.54
N ILE A 34 -1.12 6.48 -34.53
CA ILE A 34 -1.23 5.59 -35.68
C ILE A 34 -2.04 4.35 -35.32
N GLU A 35 -2.67 3.74 -36.31
CA GLU A 35 -3.31 2.44 -36.16
C GLU A 35 -2.26 1.33 -36.24
N LEU A 36 -2.08 0.59 -35.13
CA LEU A 36 -1.20 -0.57 -35.07
C LEU A 36 -1.98 -1.88 -35.14
N GLU A 37 -1.45 -2.85 -35.87
CA GLU A 37 -1.96 -4.21 -35.85
C GLU A 37 -1.76 -4.83 -34.46
N ILE A 38 -2.84 -5.38 -33.89
CA ILE A 38 -2.82 -5.94 -32.53
C ILE A 38 -1.86 -7.13 -32.43
N ASP A 39 -1.70 -7.89 -33.51
CA ASP A 39 -0.79 -9.06 -33.56
C ASP A 39 0.70 -8.66 -33.46
N LYS A 40 1.06 -7.41 -33.72
CA LYS A 40 2.42 -6.87 -33.53
C LYS A 40 2.69 -6.41 -32.11
N LEU A 41 1.68 -6.41 -31.22
CA LEU A 41 1.79 -5.96 -29.85
C LEU A 41 2.28 -7.08 -28.94
N VAL A 42 3.21 -6.75 -28.07
CA VAL A 42 3.81 -7.64 -27.08
C VAL A 42 3.60 -7.03 -25.68
N GLU A 43 3.28 -7.86 -24.71
CA GLU A 43 3.15 -7.41 -23.32
C GLU A 43 4.49 -6.96 -22.75
N PHE A 44 4.44 -5.91 -21.92
CA PHE A 44 5.60 -5.48 -21.17
C PHE A 44 5.97 -6.53 -20.14
N ARG A 45 7.12 -7.17 -20.29
CA ARG A 45 7.55 -8.33 -19.48
C ARG A 45 8.16 -7.96 -18.13
N LYS A 46 8.34 -6.68 -17.85
CA LYS A 46 8.98 -6.23 -16.62
C LYS A 46 7.93 -5.95 -15.55
N GLN A 47 8.33 -6.05 -14.29
CA GLN A 47 7.51 -5.96 -13.07
C GLN A 47 6.26 -5.08 -13.21
N GLN A 48 5.09 -5.71 -13.43
CA GLN A 48 3.81 -5.04 -13.53
C GLN A 48 3.17 -4.97 -12.13
N PRO A 49 3.11 -3.79 -11.47
CA PRO A 49 2.58 -3.68 -10.11
C PRO A 49 1.04 -3.73 -10.07
N PHE A 50 0.38 -3.56 -11.21
CA PHE A 50 -1.07 -3.44 -11.32
C PHE A 50 -1.69 -4.71 -11.90
N SER A 51 -2.81 -5.12 -11.31
CA SER A 51 -3.61 -6.23 -11.81
C SER A 51 -4.41 -5.84 -13.06
N MET A 52 -4.74 -6.82 -13.87
CA MET A 52 -5.72 -6.65 -14.94
C MET A 52 -7.12 -6.38 -14.35
N TYR A 53 -8.00 -5.78 -15.13
CA TYR A 53 -9.37 -5.54 -14.71
C TYR A 53 -10.12 -6.85 -14.44
N ASN A 54 -11.02 -6.82 -13.45
CA ASN A 54 -11.96 -7.90 -13.22
C ASN A 54 -12.99 -7.98 -14.37
N GLU A 55 -13.76 -9.06 -14.44
CA GLU A 55 -14.72 -9.29 -15.51
C GLU A 55 -15.74 -8.14 -15.67
N THR A 56 -16.24 -7.58 -14.56
CA THR A 56 -17.19 -6.46 -14.61
C THR A 56 -16.62 -5.24 -15.31
N LYS A 57 -15.41 -4.81 -14.91
CA LYS A 57 -14.72 -3.67 -15.53
C LYS A 57 -14.30 -3.95 -16.98
N LYS A 58 -13.97 -5.23 -17.30
CA LYS A 58 -13.70 -5.62 -18.69
C LYS A 58 -14.95 -5.51 -19.57
N GLU A 59 -16.11 -5.95 -19.08
CA GLU A 59 -17.37 -5.81 -19.82
C GLU A 59 -17.73 -4.34 -20.06
N GLU A 60 -17.67 -3.50 -19.02
CA GLU A 60 -17.88 -2.04 -19.15
C GLU A 60 -16.94 -1.41 -20.20
N MET A 61 -15.66 -1.83 -20.19
CA MET A 61 -14.69 -1.35 -21.18
C MET A 61 -15.00 -1.86 -22.58
N LYS A 62 -15.43 -3.12 -22.76
CA LYS A 62 -15.85 -3.65 -24.06
C LYS A 62 -17.04 -2.91 -24.62
N GLU A 63 -18.09 -2.68 -23.82
CA GLU A 63 -19.25 -1.87 -24.23
C GLU A 63 -18.86 -0.45 -24.65
N SER A 64 -17.95 0.18 -23.90
CA SER A 64 -17.42 1.49 -24.24
C SER A 64 -16.66 1.49 -25.57
N ILE A 65 -15.81 0.48 -25.79
CA ILE A 65 -15.04 0.32 -27.04
C ILE A 65 -15.94 0.04 -28.23
N GLU A 66 -17.00 -0.73 -28.07
CA GLU A 66 -17.99 -0.98 -29.14
C GLU A 66 -18.74 0.28 -29.51
N LYS A 67 -19.17 1.05 -28.51
CA LYS A 67 -20.03 2.23 -28.71
C LYS A 67 -19.26 3.46 -29.22
N PHE A 68 -18.07 3.71 -28.69
CA PHE A 68 -17.34 4.95 -28.92
C PHE A 68 -15.96 4.74 -29.57
N GLY A 69 -15.54 3.49 -29.76
CA GLY A 69 -14.17 3.19 -30.16
C GLY A 69 -13.17 3.42 -29.01
N ILE A 70 -11.90 3.41 -29.33
CA ILE A 70 -10.83 3.66 -28.37
C ILE A 70 -10.52 5.16 -28.35
N LEU A 71 -11.05 5.87 -27.36
CA LEU A 71 -10.90 7.32 -27.23
C LEU A 71 -9.48 7.75 -26.82
N THR A 72 -8.80 6.94 -26.03
CA THR A 72 -7.43 7.20 -25.57
C THR A 72 -6.49 6.17 -26.19
N PRO A 73 -5.51 6.57 -27.02
CA PRO A 73 -4.59 5.63 -27.64
C PRO A 73 -3.75 4.89 -26.59
N ILE A 74 -3.30 3.68 -26.91
CA ILE A 74 -2.32 2.97 -26.11
C ILE A 74 -0.95 3.61 -26.27
N ILE A 75 -0.03 3.37 -25.31
CA ILE A 75 1.36 3.81 -25.41
C ILE A 75 2.22 2.58 -25.61
N VAL A 76 3.07 2.62 -26.65
CA VAL A 76 3.94 1.52 -27.01
C VAL A 76 5.35 2.02 -27.32
N ARG A 77 6.35 1.13 -27.23
CA ARG A 77 7.69 1.40 -27.74
C ARG A 77 8.08 0.35 -28.77
N PRO A 78 8.92 0.71 -29.77
CA PRO A 78 9.39 -0.25 -30.74
C PRO A 78 10.37 -1.23 -30.08
N ILE A 79 10.29 -2.51 -30.48
CA ILE A 79 11.23 -3.56 -30.14
C ILE A 79 11.71 -4.24 -31.44
N GLU A 80 12.61 -5.19 -31.30
CA GLU A 80 13.13 -5.94 -32.45
C GLU A 80 12.04 -6.60 -33.31
N ASN A 81 12.34 -6.85 -34.55
CA ASN A 81 11.50 -7.54 -35.54
C ASN A 81 10.17 -6.81 -35.86
N GLY A 82 10.15 -5.48 -35.80
CA GLY A 82 8.97 -4.67 -36.17
C GLY A 82 7.77 -4.86 -35.26
N ARG A 83 7.99 -5.32 -34.02
CA ARG A 83 6.98 -5.44 -32.95
C ARG A 83 7.04 -4.26 -32.01
N TYR A 84 5.99 -4.12 -31.18
CA TYR A 84 5.85 -3.03 -30.23
C TYR A 84 5.49 -3.57 -28.85
N GLU A 85 6.19 -3.10 -27.84
CA GLU A 85 5.91 -3.46 -26.45
C GLU A 85 4.94 -2.45 -25.83
N ILE A 86 3.87 -2.96 -25.18
CA ILE A 86 2.79 -2.14 -24.60
C ILE A 86 3.27 -1.56 -23.27
N ILE A 87 3.42 -0.24 -23.17
CA ILE A 87 3.75 0.46 -21.92
C ILE A 87 2.47 0.79 -21.14
N ALA A 88 1.43 1.27 -21.82
CA ALA A 88 0.14 1.58 -21.17
C ALA A 88 -1.03 1.19 -22.06
N GLY A 89 -2.11 0.67 -21.44
CA GLY A 89 -3.35 0.31 -22.11
C GLY A 89 -3.55 -1.20 -22.30
N HIS A 90 -2.92 -2.06 -21.51
CA HIS A 90 -3.05 -3.52 -21.57
C HIS A 90 -4.52 -3.99 -21.60
N ASN A 91 -5.38 -3.46 -20.70
CA ASN A 91 -6.81 -3.80 -20.70
C ASN A 91 -7.52 -3.41 -22.00
N ARG A 92 -7.16 -2.26 -22.59
CA ARG A 92 -7.71 -1.83 -23.91
C ARG A 92 -7.32 -2.79 -25.04
N VAL A 93 -6.07 -3.26 -25.01
CA VAL A 93 -5.59 -4.24 -25.99
C VAL A 93 -6.31 -5.57 -25.82
N GLU A 94 -6.45 -6.06 -24.58
CA GLU A 94 -7.12 -7.33 -24.29
C GLU A 94 -8.60 -7.28 -24.69
N CYS A 95 -9.36 -6.26 -24.26
CA CYS A 95 -10.75 -6.07 -24.68
C CYS A 95 -10.90 -5.95 -26.20
N SER A 96 -9.95 -5.27 -26.88
CA SER A 96 -9.98 -5.15 -28.35
C SER A 96 -9.74 -6.48 -29.06
N LYS A 97 -8.85 -7.34 -28.50
CA LYS A 97 -8.66 -8.71 -29.00
C LYS A 97 -9.93 -9.55 -28.86
N GLU A 98 -10.57 -9.51 -27.70
CA GLU A 98 -11.83 -10.23 -27.43
C GLU A 98 -12.95 -9.76 -28.36
N LEU A 99 -13.00 -8.47 -28.70
CA LEU A 99 -13.94 -7.89 -29.67
C LEU A 99 -13.57 -8.15 -31.14
N GLY A 100 -12.49 -8.90 -31.42
CA GLY A 100 -12.05 -9.24 -32.77
C GLY A 100 -11.51 -8.06 -33.58
N LYS A 101 -11.12 -6.96 -32.94
CA LYS A 101 -10.51 -5.82 -33.64
C LYS A 101 -9.12 -6.21 -34.17
N LYS A 102 -8.77 -5.71 -35.36
CA LYS A 102 -7.49 -5.98 -36.03
C LYS A 102 -6.43 -4.93 -35.69
N THR A 103 -6.86 -3.69 -35.45
CA THR A 103 -5.97 -2.56 -35.20
C THR A 103 -6.43 -1.82 -33.95
N ILE A 104 -5.50 -1.03 -33.41
CA ILE A 104 -5.73 -0.20 -32.23
C ILE A 104 -4.94 1.12 -32.34
N PRO A 105 -5.53 2.27 -32.01
CA PRO A 105 -4.81 3.53 -32.03
C PRO A 105 -3.71 3.53 -30.96
N ALA A 106 -2.49 3.83 -31.39
CA ALA A 106 -1.30 3.80 -30.55
C ALA A 106 -0.44 5.04 -30.72
N LYS A 107 0.18 5.48 -29.65
CA LYS A 107 1.26 6.47 -29.61
C LYS A 107 2.58 5.72 -29.44
N ILE A 108 3.49 5.90 -30.38
CA ILE A 108 4.83 5.30 -30.31
C ILE A 108 5.78 6.28 -29.60
N ILE A 109 6.52 5.77 -28.61
CA ILE A 109 7.55 6.52 -27.91
C ILE A 109 8.84 5.69 -27.89
N SER A 110 9.99 6.34 -28.01
CA SER A 110 11.30 5.69 -27.92
C SER A 110 11.89 5.95 -26.54
N VAL A 111 11.86 4.96 -25.67
CA VAL A 111 12.32 5.06 -24.27
C VAL A 111 13.02 3.77 -23.84
N ASP A 112 13.97 3.91 -22.91
CA ASP A 112 14.59 2.81 -22.20
C ASP A 112 13.62 2.11 -21.23
N ASP A 113 14.08 1.03 -20.60
CA ASP A 113 13.30 0.22 -19.69
C ASP A 113 12.83 1.00 -18.45
N ASP A 114 13.71 1.79 -17.84
CA ASP A 114 13.42 2.51 -16.60
C ASP A 114 12.39 3.60 -16.85
N ASN A 115 12.54 4.36 -17.96
CA ASN A 115 11.53 5.35 -18.35
C ASN A 115 10.21 4.69 -18.77
N ALA A 116 10.23 3.53 -19.41
CA ALA A 116 9.00 2.79 -19.74
C ALA A 116 8.23 2.37 -18.48
N ILE A 117 8.93 1.88 -17.44
CA ILE A 117 8.32 1.55 -16.15
C ILE A 117 7.73 2.80 -15.47
N LEU A 118 8.46 3.93 -15.46
CA LEU A 118 7.95 5.17 -14.88
C LEU A 118 6.66 5.65 -15.59
N ILE A 119 6.63 5.61 -16.92
CA ILE A 119 5.43 5.96 -17.70
C ILE A 119 4.27 5.01 -17.39
N MET A 120 4.53 3.71 -17.29
CA MET A 120 3.53 2.71 -16.92
C MET A 120 2.94 3.01 -15.53
N ILE A 121 3.77 3.33 -14.53
CA ILE A 121 3.31 3.66 -13.19
C ILE A 121 2.47 4.93 -13.21
N GLU A 122 2.97 6.01 -13.80
CA GLU A 122 2.27 7.30 -13.83
C GLU A 122 0.92 7.22 -14.54
N THR A 123 0.89 6.58 -15.70
CA THR A 123 -0.36 6.44 -16.47
C THR A 123 -1.41 5.65 -15.70
N ASN A 124 -1.02 4.63 -14.92
CA ASN A 124 -1.96 3.87 -14.09
C ASN A 124 -2.40 4.67 -12.86
N LEU A 125 -1.47 5.28 -12.11
CA LEU A 125 -1.80 6.09 -10.92
C LEU A 125 -2.72 7.27 -11.23
N CYS A 126 -2.60 7.85 -12.44
CA CYS A 126 -3.41 9.00 -12.87
C CYS A 126 -4.73 8.61 -13.55
N SER A 127 -4.82 7.45 -14.19
CA SER A 127 -5.96 7.10 -15.06
C SER A 127 -6.90 6.04 -14.50
N ARG A 128 -6.52 5.36 -13.41
CA ARG A 128 -7.39 4.38 -12.75
C ARG A 128 -8.13 5.02 -11.59
N ASP A 129 -9.45 4.91 -11.59
CA ASP A 129 -10.30 5.40 -10.50
C ASP A 129 -10.09 4.59 -9.20
N GLU A 130 -9.80 3.30 -9.34
CA GLU A 130 -9.58 2.41 -8.21
C GLU A 130 -8.27 1.64 -8.38
N ILE A 131 -7.34 1.91 -7.47
CA ILE A 131 -6.10 1.17 -7.31
C ILE A 131 -6.07 0.70 -5.85
N SER A 132 -5.84 -0.60 -5.64
CA SER A 132 -5.78 -1.13 -4.29
C SER A 132 -4.59 -0.54 -3.52
N PRO A 133 -4.68 -0.44 -2.17
CA PRO A 133 -3.59 0.06 -1.35
C PRO A 133 -2.27 -0.69 -1.55
N VAL A 134 -2.32 -2.00 -1.73
CA VAL A 134 -1.13 -2.84 -1.95
C VAL A 134 -0.54 -2.61 -3.34
N GLU A 135 -1.38 -2.45 -4.38
CA GLU A 135 -0.92 -2.08 -5.72
C GLU A 135 -0.24 -0.71 -5.74
N LYS A 136 -0.83 0.30 -5.05
CA LYS A 136 -0.17 1.60 -4.84
C LYS A 136 1.20 1.44 -4.17
N GLY A 137 1.27 0.58 -3.15
CA GLY A 137 2.51 0.28 -2.45
C GLY A 137 3.59 -0.29 -3.36
N ARG A 138 3.23 -1.28 -4.19
CA ARG A 138 4.14 -1.87 -5.19
C ARG A 138 4.59 -0.84 -6.23
N ALA A 139 3.66 -0.02 -6.72
CA ALA A 139 3.95 1.03 -7.69
C ALA A 139 4.92 2.09 -7.13
N TYR A 140 4.65 2.59 -5.92
CA TYR A 140 5.53 3.57 -5.27
C TYR A 140 6.91 2.99 -4.92
N LYS A 141 6.98 1.74 -4.48
CA LYS A 141 8.24 1.05 -4.20
C LYS A 141 9.09 0.96 -5.46
N LEU A 142 8.51 0.46 -6.55
CA LEU A 142 9.19 0.32 -7.84
C LEU A 142 9.62 1.68 -8.41
N LYS A 143 8.75 2.70 -8.35
CA LYS A 143 9.08 4.05 -8.79
C LYS A 143 10.27 4.61 -8.03
N LEU A 144 10.28 4.45 -6.69
CA LEU A 144 11.37 4.91 -5.84
C LEU A 144 12.70 4.22 -6.16
N GLU A 145 12.68 2.90 -6.39
CA GLU A 145 13.85 2.12 -6.78
C GLU A 145 14.45 2.63 -8.11
N ILE A 146 13.60 2.87 -9.10
CA ILE A 146 14.05 3.38 -10.41
C ILE A 146 14.57 4.81 -10.31
N LEU A 147 13.90 5.70 -9.58
CA LEU A 147 14.38 7.06 -9.38
C LEU A 147 15.74 7.09 -8.66
N LYS A 148 15.95 6.21 -7.69
CA LYS A 148 17.26 6.05 -7.03
C LYS A 148 18.33 5.58 -8.02
N LYS A 149 18.03 4.57 -8.86
CA LYS A 149 18.94 4.04 -9.89
C LYS A 149 19.32 5.11 -10.90
N ILE A 150 18.36 5.78 -11.53
CA ILE A 150 18.60 6.84 -12.52
C ILE A 150 19.47 7.96 -11.93
N ARG A 151 19.21 8.31 -10.66
CA ARG A 151 20.00 9.35 -9.99
C ARG A 151 21.42 8.88 -9.70
N GLN A 152 21.60 7.64 -9.29
CA GLN A 152 22.93 7.07 -9.07
C GLN A 152 23.74 7.08 -10.37
N GLU A 153 23.18 6.62 -11.50
CA GLU A 153 23.83 6.63 -12.81
C GLU A 153 24.23 8.05 -13.25
N ARG A 154 23.37 9.06 -12.99
CA ARG A 154 23.71 10.46 -13.29
C ARG A 154 24.89 10.98 -12.45
N LEU A 155 25.01 10.55 -11.21
CA LEU A 155 26.09 11.00 -10.32
C LEU A 155 27.42 10.30 -10.62
N GLU A 156 27.39 9.03 -10.99
CA GLU A 156 28.58 8.29 -11.43
C GLU A 156 29.18 8.91 -12.70
N ASN A 157 28.30 9.49 -13.55
CA ASN A 157 28.72 10.20 -14.76
C ASN A 157 29.13 11.68 -14.51
N SER A 158 28.95 12.20 -13.27
CA SER A 158 29.20 13.60 -12.94
C SER A 158 30.15 13.69 -11.77
N GLU A 159 31.36 13.61 -11.79
CA GLU A 159 32.43 13.73 -10.75
C GLU A 159 32.03 14.43 -9.40
N LEU A 160 30.77 14.39 -8.99
CA LEU A 160 30.22 15.00 -7.79
C LEU A 160 30.29 14.04 -6.60
N GLU A 161 30.70 14.55 -5.43
CA GLU A 161 30.80 13.78 -4.19
C GLU A 161 29.46 13.13 -3.78
N ASP A 162 29.57 11.87 -3.36
CA ASP A 162 28.48 10.98 -3.04
C ASP A 162 27.90 11.23 -1.64
N ASN A 163 26.63 11.67 -1.55
CA ASN A 163 25.89 11.64 -0.31
C ASN A 163 24.58 10.84 -0.47
N SER A 164 24.61 9.56 -0.10
CA SER A 164 23.49 8.60 -0.27
C SER A 164 22.18 9.05 0.41
N LEU A 165 22.26 9.73 1.55
CA LEU A 165 21.09 10.27 2.27
C LEU A 165 20.41 11.41 1.52
N ILE A 166 21.20 12.26 0.84
CA ILE A 166 20.67 13.33 0.00
C ILE A 166 19.93 12.73 -1.21
N ARG A 167 20.46 11.65 -1.80
CA ARG A 167 19.85 10.96 -2.94
C ARG A 167 18.48 10.39 -2.61
N GLU A 168 18.37 9.70 -1.47
CA GLU A 168 17.11 9.10 -1.03
C GLU A 168 16.05 10.16 -0.75
N LYS A 169 16.42 11.22 -0.04
CA LYS A 169 15.53 12.35 0.26
C LYS A 169 14.98 13.00 -1.01
N GLN A 170 15.84 13.31 -1.98
CA GLN A 170 15.44 13.95 -3.24
C GLN A 170 14.55 13.04 -4.10
N SER A 171 14.80 11.73 -4.14
CA SER A 171 13.94 10.79 -4.89
C SER A 171 12.54 10.68 -4.27
N ILE A 172 12.46 10.74 -2.95
CA ILE A 172 11.17 10.77 -2.25
C ILE A 172 10.47 12.11 -2.45
N ASP A 173 11.18 13.24 -2.39
CA ASP A 173 10.61 14.57 -2.60
C ASP A 173 10.04 14.68 -4.03
N GLU A 174 10.74 14.17 -5.06
CA GLU A 174 10.24 14.07 -6.43
C GLU A 174 8.94 13.25 -6.52
N LEU A 175 8.90 12.09 -5.84
CA LEU A 175 7.72 11.24 -5.79
C LEU A 175 6.54 11.93 -5.11
N ILE A 176 6.77 12.72 -4.05
CA ILE A 176 5.74 13.48 -3.34
C ILE A 176 5.19 14.60 -4.22
N GLU A 177 6.07 15.35 -4.89
CA GLU A 177 5.67 16.46 -5.78
C GLU A 177 4.80 15.99 -6.95
N GLU A 178 5.04 14.77 -7.44
CA GLU A 178 4.28 14.16 -8.55
C GLU A 178 3.00 13.46 -8.09
N SER A 179 2.87 13.12 -6.80
CA SER A 179 1.69 12.47 -6.23
C SER A 179 0.84 13.43 -5.42
N ASN A 180 -0.45 13.13 -5.29
CA ASN A 180 -1.35 13.84 -4.36
C ASN A 180 -1.29 13.30 -2.93
N GLU A 181 -0.32 12.43 -2.62
CA GLU A 181 -0.21 11.73 -1.35
C GLU A 181 0.86 12.39 -0.46
N SER A 182 0.67 12.37 0.85
CA SER A 182 1.70 12.81 1.79
C SER A 182 2.85 11.80 1.88
N LYS A 183 4.05 12.26 2.25
CA LYS A 183 5.21 11.40 2.50
C LYS A 183 4.88 10.22 3.40
N SER A 184 4.19 10.47 4.51
CA SER A 184 3.78 9.42 5.46
C SER A 184 2.84 8.40 4.83
N GLN A 185 1.93 8.84 3.94
CA GLN A 185 1.00 7.96 3.27
C GLN A 185 1.71 7.07 2.23
N ILE A 186 2.64 7.64 1.46
CA ILE A 186 3.47 6.88 0.52
C ILE A 186 4.24 5.78 1.24
N TYR A 187 4.90 6.10 2.35
CA TYR A 187 5.61 5.08 3.14
C TYR A 187 4.69 4.00 3.70
N ARG A 188 3.49 4.35 4.17
CA ARG A 188 2.50 3.35 4.61
C ARG A 188 2.12 2.40 3.48
N PHE A 189 1.86 2.93 2.27
CA PHE A 189 1.59 2.06 1.12
C PHE A 189 2.78 1.15 0.81
N ILE A 190 4.01 1.69 0.76
CA ILE A 190 5.20 0.89 0.50
C ILE A 190 5.36 -0.24 1.52
N THR A 191 5.15 0.03 2.81
CA THR A 191 5.29 -1.00 3.86
C THR A 191 4.29 -2.14 3.74
N LEU A 192 3.10 -1.92 3.13
CA LEU A 192 2.13 -2.98 2.88
C LEU A 192 2.69 -4.10 1.99
N THR A 193 3.71 -3.83 1.18
CA THR A 193 4.37 -4.85 0.35
C THR A 193 5.12 -5.90 1.17
N ASN A 194 5.36 -5.65 2.46
CA ASN A 194 6.01 -6.56 3.38
C ASN A 194 5.02 -7.47 4.13
N LEU A 195 3.72 -7.30 3.91
CA LEU A 195 2.69 -8.19 4.44
C LEU A 195 2.67 -9.50 3.67
N ASN A 196 2.30 -10.61 4.34
CA ASN A 196 1.95 -11.84 3.65
C ASN A 196 0.69 -11.66 2.79
N VAL A 197 0.44 -12.60 1.88
CA VAL A 197 -0.62 -12.47 0.86
C VAL A 197 -2.01 -12.34 1.47
N GLU A 198 -2.29 -13.06 2.56
CA GLU A 198 -3.57 -13.06 3.25
C GLU A 198 -3.86 -11.71 3.89
N LEU A 199 -2.87 -11.12 4.58
CA LEU A 199 -3.00 -9.80 5.18
C LEU A 199 -3.07 -8.69 4.12
N GLN A 200 -2.36 -8.83 2.98
CA GLN A 200 -2.51 -7.92 1.85
C GLN A 200 -3.97 -7.91 1.34
N ARG A 201 -4.61 -9.10 1.22
CA ARG A 201 -6.02 -9.21 0.81
C ARG A 201 -6.95 -8.48 1.78
N LEU A 202 -6.72 -8.60 3.12
CA LEU A 202 -7.52 -7.89 4.12
C LEU A 202 -7.39 -6.36 3.99
N VAL A 203 -6.22 -5.86 3.58
CA VAL A 203 -6.03 -4.42 3.33
C VAL A 203 -6.74 -4.00 2.05
N ASP A 204 -6.59 -4.77 0.97
CA ASP A 204 -7.18 -4.46 -0.33
C ASP A 204 -8.72 -4.55 -0.33
N SER A 205 -9.30 -5.47 0.47
CA SER A 205 -10.75 -5.57 0.68
C SER A 205 -11.31 -4.49 1.64
N GLY A 206 -10.45 -3.71 2.32
CA GLY A 206 -10.85 -2.73 3.32
C GLY A 206 -11.25 -3.34 4.68
N GLU A 207 -11.00 -4.62 4.88
CA GLU A 207 -11.19 -5.28 6.18
C GLU A 207 -10.11 -4.86 7.19
N MET A 208 -8.91 -4.54 6.71
CA MET A 208 -7.83 -3.97 7.51
C MET A 208 -7.49 -2.57 6.99
N ALA A 209 -7.47 -1.59 7.89
CA ALA A 209 -7.07 -0.22 7.51
C ALA A 209 -5.58 -0.15 7.12
N VAL A 210 -5.22 0.71 6.15
CA VAL A 210 -3.84 0.92 5.70
C VAL A 210 -2.87 1.22 6.85
N SER A 211 -3.30 2.03 7.82
CA SER A 211 -2.48 2.36 8.99
C SER A 211 -2.21 1.15 9.89
N VAL A 212 -3.18 0.23 10.00
CA VAL A 212 -3.02 -1.02 10.75
C VAL A 212 -2.10 -1.98 10.00
N GLY A 213 -2.32 -2.16 8.69
CA GLY A 213 -1.46 -2.97 7.84
C GLY A 213 -0.01 -2.51 7.85
N SER A 214 0.23 -1.18 7.81
CA SER A 214 1.57 -0.61 7.93
C SER A 214 2.25 -0.94 9.27
N GLU A 215 1.51 -1.01 10.38
CA GLU A 215 2.07 -1.45 11.67
C GLU A 215 2.30 -2.97 11.70
N VAL A 216 1.39 -3.77 11.15
CA VAL A 216 1.51 -5.23 11.04
C VAL A 216 2.72 -5.61 10.18
N SER A 217 3.05 -4.85 9.14
CA SER A 217 4.18 -5.11 8.24
C SER A 217 5.55 -5.09 8.92
N THR A 218 5.63 -4.62 10.17
CA THR A 218 6.87 -4.67 10.99
C THR A 218 7.06 -6.00 11.74
N LEU A 219 6.03 -6.85 11.79
CA LEU A 219 6.12 -8.20 12.32
C LEU A 219 6.86 -9.11 11.33
N ASN A 220 7.53 -10.14 11.84
CA ASN A 220 8.14 -11.15 10.97
C ASN A 220 7.05 -12.05 10.32
N GLU A 221 7.45 -12.87 9.36
CA GLU A 221 6.53 -13.70 8.57
C GLU A 221 5.70 -14.65 9.44
N THR A 222 6.33 -15.36 10.39
CA THR A 222 5.65 -16.28 11.30
C THR A 222 4.65 -15.56 12.21
N GLU A 223 5.00 -14.39 12.73
CA GLU A 223 4.11 -13.57 13.55
C GLU A 223 2.91 -13.06 12.75
N GLN A 224 3.11 -12.72 11.47
CA GLN A 224 2.03 -12.34 10.57
C GLN A 224 1.07 -13.51 10.29
N GLU A 225 1.60 -14.72 10.08
CA GLU A 225 0.80 -15.94 9.90
C GLU A 225 -0.05 -16.24 11.15
N ILE A 226 0.57 -16.18 12.33
CA ILE A 226 -0.16 -16.38 13.60
C ILE A 226 -1.25 -15.32 13.76
N LEU A 227 -0.93 -14.04 13.50
CA LEU A 227 -1.90 -12.95 13.59
C LEU A 227 -3.09 -13.19 12.65
N TYR A 228 -2.81 -13.55 11.39
CA TYR A 228 -3.85 -13.85 10.41
C TYR A 228 -4.75 -14.99 10.89
N SER A 229 -4.17 -16.10 11.35
CA SER A 229 -4.91 -17.25 11.90
C SER A 229 -5.86 -16.83 13.03
N VAL A 230 -5.41 -16.02 13.98
CA VAL A 230 -6.26 -15.52 15.07
C VAL A 230 -7.37 -14.60 14.57
N LEU A 231 -7.09 -13.74 13.58
CA LEU A 231 -8.11 -12.84 13.00
C LEU A 231 -9.17 -13.60 12.23
N ASP A 232 -8.78 -14.63 11.48
CA ASP A 232 -9.67 -15.49 10.71
C ASP A 232 -10.57 -16.31 11.65
N ASP A 233 -10.03 -16.97 12.65
CA ASP A 233 -10.79 -17.73 13.64
C ASP A 233 -11.81 -16.87 14.40
N LYS A 234 -11.45 -15.62 14.71
CA LYS A 234 -12.32 -14.73 15.48
C LYS A 234 -13.24 -13.87 14.61
N GLN A 235 -13.13 -13.96 13.28
CA GLN A 235 -13.92 -13.21 12.29
C GLN A 235 -14.04 -11.73 12.66
N ARG A 236 -12.91 -11.07 12.97
CA ARG A 236 -12.91 -9.67 13.44
C ARG A 236 -11.81 -8.81 12.82
N LYS A 237 -12.09 -7.50 12.78
CA LYS A 237 -11.12 -6.51 12.31
C LYS A 237 -10.14 -6.13 13.42
N LEU A 238 -8.86 -5.96 13.05
CA LEU A 238 -7.79 -5.50 13.93
C LEU A 238 -7.81 -3.96 14.05
N LYS A 239 -7.60 -3.46 15.28
CA LYS A 239 -7.49 -2.02 15.55
C LYS A 239 -6.04 -1.60 15.75
N LEU A 240 -5.74 -0.33 15.46
CA LEU A 240 -4.39 0.23 15.64
C LEU A 240 -3.88 0.08 17.09
N SER A 241 -4.73 0.30 18.08
CA SER A 241 -4.35 0.14 19.48
C SER A 241 -4.10 -1.29 19.91
N GLU A 242 -4.62 -2.28 19.18
CA GLU A 242 -4.41 -3.70 19.44
C GLU A 242 -3.08 -4.16 18.86
N ILE A 243 -2.76 -3.79 17.62
CA ILE A 243 -1.45 -4.12 17.05
C ILE A 243 -0.31 -3.48 17.84
N GLN A 244 -0.49 -2.26 18.37
CA GLN A 244 0.51 -1.64 19.25
C GLN A 244 0.75 -2.44 20.53
N LYS A 245 -0.31 -3.04 21.10
CA LYS A 245 -0.16 -3.94 22.27
C LYS A 245 0.49 -5.27 21.89
N ILE A 246 0.11 -5.86 20.74
CA ILE A 246 0.70 -7.11 20.25
C ILE A 246 2.21 -6.94 20.04
N LYS A 247 2.66 -5.84 19.45
CA LYS A 247 4.09 -5.52 19.30
C LYS A 247 4.86 -5.34 20.61
N GLY A 248 4.16 -5.05 21.69
CA GLY A 248 4.74 -4.93 23.04
C GLY A 248 4.77 -6.23 23.85
N LEU A 249 4.31 -7.34 23.29
CA LEU A 249 4.36 -8.64 23.96
C LEU A 249 5.79 -9.18 23.98
N GLU A 250 6.17 -9.87 25.05
CA GLU A 250 7.46 -10.58 25.14
C GLU A 250 7.52 -11.74 24.15
N GLU A 251 6.40 -12.42 23.94
CA GLU A 251 6.26 -13.51 22.98
C GLU A 251 4.96 -13.35 22.19
N ILE A 252 5.06 -13.35 20.86
CA ILE A 252 3.94 -13.28 19.94
C ILE A 252 3.57 -14.70 19.53
N ASN A 253 2.50 -15.23 20.14
CA ASN A 253 1.91 -16.52 19.79
C ASN A 253 0.38 -16.42 19.72
N TYR A 254 -0.29 -17.51 19.29
CA TYR A 254 -1.74 -17.53 19.13
C TYR A 254 -2.49 -17.08 20.39
N ASN A 255 -2.13 -17.64 21.56
CA ASN A 255 -2.81 -17.35 22.82
C ASN A 255 -2.60 -15.89 23.27
N SER A 256 -1.36 -15.38 23.15
CA SER A 256 -1.04 -14.00 23.53
C SER A 256 -1.78 -12.98 22.66
N ILE A 257 -1.86 -13.20 21.35
CA ILE A 257 -2.65 -12.37 20.43
C ILE A 257 -4.15 -12.49 20.76
N ALA A 258 -4.67 -13.73 20.92
CA ALA A 258 -6.06 -13.96 21.25
C ALA A 258 -6.47 -13.22 22.54
N ASN A 259 -5.63 -13.26 23.57
CA ASN A 259 -5.86 -12.54 24.83
C ASN A 259 -5.91 -11.01 24.63
N VAL A 260 -5.02 -10.42 23.80
CA VAL A 260 -5.08 -8.99 23.48
C VAL A 260 -6.38 -8.64 22.76
N LEU A 261 -6.81 -9.50 21.82
CA LEU A 261 -8.03 -9.29 21.03
C LEU A 261 -9.32 -9.53 21.83
N GLU A 262 -9.32 -10.44 22.81
CA GLU A 262 -10.46 -10.72 23.68
C GLU A 262 -10.61 -9.72 24.82
N ASN A 263 -9.58 -8.96 25.11
CA ASN A 263 -9.62 -8.00 26.21
C ASN A 263 -10.71 -6.95 25.96
N LYS A 264 -11.99 -7.36 26.20
CA LYS A 264 -13.00 -6.46 26.71
C LYS A 264 -12.31 -5.80 27.90
N LYS A 265 -12.15 -4.47 27.88
CA LYS A 265 -11.67 -3.69 29.03
C LYS A 265 -12.12 -4.42 30.28
N ALA A 266 -11.17 -4.96 31.06
CA ALA A 266 -11.53 -5.48 32.37
C ALA A 266 -12.42 -4.40 32.97
N LYS A 267 -13.66 -4.76 33.25
CA LYS A 267 -14.61 -3.80 33.81
C LYS A 267 -13.96 -3.43 35.12
N VAL A 268 -13.28 -2.27 35.15
CA VAL A 268 -12.78 -1.73 36.42
C VAL A 268 -14.02 -1.43 37.18
N ILE A 269 -14.45 -2.40 37.99
CA ILE A 269 -15.53 -2.23 38.93
C ILE A 269 -14.95 -1.32 39.98
N LYS A 270 -15.20 -0.01 39.85
CA LYS A 270 -14.89 0.94 40.92
C LYS A 270 -15.87 0.65 42.03
N PHE A 271 -15.43 -0.05 43.05
CA PHE A 271 -16.19 -0.17 44.29
C PHE A 271 -16.25 1.21 44.98
N THR A 272 -17.30 1.97 44.76
CA THR A 272 -17.59 3.19 45.49
C THR A 272 -18.56 2.88 46.66
N GLY A 273 -18.29 1.81 47.40
CA GLY A 273 -19.08 1.44 48.56
C GLY A 273 -18.83 2.40 49.71
N LYS A 274 -19.85 3.17 50.05
CA LYS A 274 -19.85 3.89 51.35
C LYS A 274 -20.22 2.91 52.45
N LEU A 275 -19.34 2.70 53.43
CA LEU A 275 -19.67 1.96 54.62
C LEU A 275 -20.90 2.56 55.28
N ASN A 276 -21.81 1.69 55.74
CA ASN A 276 -22.93 2.14 56.55
C ASN A 276 -22.39 2.92 57.78
N LYS A 277 -22.94 4.11 58.05
CA LYS A 277 -22.47 4.98 59.14
C LYS A 277 -22.34 4.26 60.50
N LYS A 278 -23.21 3.28 60.80
CA LYS A 278 -23.10 2.47 62.03
C LYS A 278 -21.86 1.60 62.06
N VAL A 279 -21.51 1.00 60.91
CA VAL A 279 -20.29 0.16 60.76
C VAL A 279 -19.03 1.03 60.79
N ALA A 280 -19.04 2.16 60.09
CA ALA A 280 -17.94 3.10 60.06
C ALA A 280 -17.64 3.64 61.48
N ASN A 281 -18.67 4.06 62.24
CA ASN A 281 -18.49 4.56 63.60
C ASN A 281 -18.03 3.48 64.60
N LYS A 282 -18.44 2.21 64.40
CA LYS A 282 -18.05 1.10 65.29
C LYS A 282 -16.54 0.75 65.17
N TYR A 283 -15.97 0.96 63.99
CA TYR A 283 -14.58 0.57 63.71
C TYR A 283 -13.64 1.74 63.45
N LYS A 284 -14.13 3.00 63.66
CA LYS A 284 -13.36 4.22 63.34
C LYS A 284 -11.99 4.26 63.97
N ASP A 285 -11.85 3.75 65.20
CA ASP A 285 -10.59 3.77 65.96
C ASP A 285 -9.69 2.56 65.67
N LYS A 286 -10.06 1.69 64.75
CA LYS A 286 -9.29 0.51 64.33
C LYS A 286 -8.40 0.75 63.11
N PHE A 287 -8.59 1.88 62.43
CA PHE A 287 -7.84 2.25 61.22
C PHE A 287 -7.17 3.59 61.42
N ASN A 288 -5.87 3.66 61.14
CA ASN A 288 -5.11 4.89 61.25
C ASN A 288 -5.15 5.74 59.98
N ASN A 289 -5.48 5.12 58.85
CA ASN A 289 -5.59 5.76 57.54
C ASN A 289 -6.46 4.93 56.59
N ASP A 290 -6.78 5.51 55.41
CA ASP A 290 -7.59 4.84 54.39
C ASP A 290 -6.92 3.59 53.80
N ASN A 291 -5.59 3.50 53.82
CA ASN A 291 -4.86 2.33 53.31
C ASN A 291 -5.01 1.11 54.22
N ASP A 292 -5.09 1.30 55.56
CA ASP A 292 -5.32 0.20 56.52
C ASP A 292 -6.67 -0.46 56.27
N PHE A 293 -7.67 0.33 55.93
CA PHE A 293 -9.00 -0.16 55.59
C PHE A 293 -8.99 -0.90 54.25
N THR A 294 -8.32 -0.35 53.23
CA THR A 294 -8.19 -0.99 51.88
C THR A 294 -7.48 -2.34 52.01
N ASN A 295 -6.36 -2.41 52.71
CA ASN A 295 -5.59 -3.65 52.95
C ASN A 295 -6.40 -4.72 53.69
N LEU A 296 -7.28 -4.31 54.62
CA LEU A 296 -8.16 -5.25 55.28
C LEU A 296 -9.22 -5.80 54.33
N ILE A 297 -9.81 -4.95 53.48
CA ILE A 297 -10.77 -5.39 52.49
C ILE A 297 -10.14 -6.36 51.50
N ASP A 298 -8.94 -6.06 50.98
CA ASP A 298 -8.23 -6.95 50.08
C ASP A 298 -7.99 -8.32 50.72
N LYS A 299 -7.48 -8.34 51.98
CA LYS A 299 -7.28 -9.58 52.71
C LYS A 299 -8.56 -10.38 52.96
N LEU A 300 -9.68 -9.71 53.28
CA LEU A 300 -10.96 -10.38 53.47
C LEU A 300 -11.54 -10.94 52.20
N LEU A 301 -11.32 -10.26 51.05
CA LEU A 301 -11.73 -10.76 49.73
C LEU A 301 -10.91 -11.97 49.34
N GLU A 302 -9.60 -11.95 49.53
CA GLU A 302 -8.72 -13.09 49.27
C GLU A 302 -9.14 -14.31 50.13
N GLU A 303 -9.32 -14.13 51.45
CA GLU A 303 -9.73 -15.21 52.36
C GLU A 303 -11.17 -15.74 52.05
N TYR A 304 -12.05 -14.92 51.51
CA TYR A 304 -13.39 -15.35 51.14
C TYR A 304 -13.38 -16.18 49.85
N PHE A 305 -12.72 -15.72 48.81
CA PHE A 305 -12.71 -16.40 47.54
C PHE A 305 -11.79 -17.63 47.52
N ASP A 306 -10.67 -17.65 48.27
CA ASP A 306 -9.84 -18.83 48.41
C ASP A 306 -10.56 -19.99 49.11
N LYS A 307 -11.47 -19.68 50.05
CA LYS A 307 -12.33 -20.70 50.68
C LYS A 307 -13.40 -21.27 49.77
N GLU A 308 -13.95 -20.46 48.82
CA GLU A 308 -14.90 -20.96 47.83
C GLU A 308 -14.22 -21.90 46.78
N VAL A 309 -12.98 -21.60 46.40
CA VAL A 309 -12.22 -22.45 45.46
C VAL A 309 -11.83 -23.82 46.06
N GLN A 310 -11.68 -23.91 47.42
CA GLN A 310 -11.39 -25.18 48.11
C GLN A 310 -12.65 -26.03 48.38
N SER A 311 -13.85 -25.49 48.12
CA SER A 311 -15.11 -26.18 48.35
C SER A 311 -15.81 -26.68 47.06
N LEU A 312 -15.17 -26.52 45.91
CA LEU A 312 -15.53 -27.04 44.61
C LEU A 312 -14.54 -28.16 44.18
#